data_bf29bd6c8f820fea51f37e3379148e2a
#
_entry.id   bf29bd6c8f820fea51f37e3379148e2a
#
_cell.length_a   1.000
_cell.length_b   1.000
_cell.length_c   1.000
_cell.angle_alpha   90.00
_cell.angle_beta   90.00
_cell.angle_gamma   90.00
#
_symmetry.space_group_name_H-M   'P 1'
#
loop_
_entity.id
_entity.type
_entity.pdbx_description
1 polymer ?
#
loop_
_entity_poly.entity_id
_entity_poly.type
_entity_poly.pdbx_seq_one_letter_code
_entity_poly.pdbx_strand_id
1 'polypeptide(L)'
;MRAGSGYWGLGCCLLLALPLRAEVKVIPVFEADAAVQTLKEIYPDLGVSAMGNQLVLSGTPAQLQEAERTLAQVNQPPQSLLIEWRVDGASSRQQAGVGLGLDAKRQWLLEGDARHYERSQSDNWQVRGLSGRPVLLQMGSYQPVTFYQWQGGRVVGMMPLMNGLYATATLIGDRVQVALSSEQARVERGNIHTGQSATEVSGAPGQWLTVGELSTTQGSREAAIANPSGMGGASGSERQTLKIRVTRQ
;
A
#
# COMPACT_ATOMS: atom_id res chain seq x y z
N MET A 1 46.25 22.20 89.86
CA MET A 1 44.91 22.75 90.21
C MET A 1 44.09 22.97 88.96
N ARG A 2 42.82 22.38 88.94
CA ARG A 2 41.73 22.58 87.96
C ARG A 2 41.99 22.32 86.50
N ALA A 3 41.64 21.18 85.84
CA ALA A 3 40.32 20.65 85.49
C ALA A 3 39.53 21.60 84.59
N GLY A 4 39.44 21.29 83.28
CA GLY A 4 38.61 21.92 82.25
C GLY A 4 38.18 20.86 81.31
N SER A 5 36.96 20.35 81.55
CA SER A 5 36.28 19.37 80.73
C SER A 5 35.70 20.01 79.44
N GLY A 6 36.10 19.57 78.25
CA GLY A 6 35.51 19.95 76.99
C GLY A 6 34.53 18.91 76.55
N TYR A 7 33.25 19.29 76.49
CA TYR A 7 32.15 18.47 75.93
C TYR A 7 32.23 18.45 74.39
N TRP A 8 32.46 17.31 73.84
CA TRP A 8 32.28 17.06 72.39
C TRP A 8 30.83 16.75 72.12
N GLY A 9 30.12 17.72 71.56
CA GLY A 9 28.75 17.51 71.05
C GLY A 9 28.78 16.69 69.83
N LEU A 10 28.31 15.42 69.86
CA LEU A 10 27.99 14.60 68.71
C LEU A 10 26.72 15.17 68.08
N GLY A 11 26.88 15.92 66.99
CA GLY A 11 25.78 16.30 66.08
C GLY A 11 25.29 15.08 65.31
N CYS A 12 24.19 14.47 65.79
CA CYS A 12 23.52 13.39 65.07
C CYS A 12 22.78 13.98 63.85
N CYS A 13 23.36 13.96 62.67
CA CYS A 13 22.68 14.24 61.40
C CYS A 13 21.66 13.11 61.16
N LEU A 14 20.43 13.31 61.57
CA LEU A 14 19.31 12.45 61.19
C LEU A 14 18.97 12.69 59.71
N LEU A 15 19.60 11.93 58.83
CA LEU A 15 19.20 11.83 57.39
C LEU A 15 17.78 11.21 57.37
N LEU A 16 16.78 12.07 57.26
CA LEU A 16 15.42 11.69 56.89
C LEU A 16 15.44 11.08 55.49
N ALA A 17 15.62 9.80 55.40
CA ALA A 17 15.35 9.02 54.18
C ALA A 17 13.82 9.09 53.91
N LEU A 18 13.43 10.05 53.08
CA LEU A 18 12.06 10.07 52.54
C LEU A 18 11.86 8.79 51.73
N PRO A 19 10.85 7.99 52.00
CA PRO A 19 10.58 6.81 51.19
C PRO A 19 10.28 7.27 49.75
N LEU A 20 11.11 6.93 48.78
CA LEU A 20 10.80 7.05 47.38
C LEU A 20 9.57 6.13 47.11
N ARG A 21 8.38 6.73 47.16
CA ARG A 21 7.17 6.01 46.77
C ARG A 21 7.16 5.90 45.23
N ALA A 22 7.33 4.69 44.73
CA ALA A 22 7.00 4.39 43.34
C ALA A 22 5.48 4.50 43.18
N GLU A 23 5.07 5.30 42.24
CA GLU A 23 3.66 5.47 41.85
C GLU A 23 3.44 4.73 40.52
N VAL A 24 2.21 4.19 40.34
CA VAL A 24 1.83 3.52 39.08
C VAL A 24 0.75 4.37 38.42
N LYS A 25 0.94 4.67 37.15
CA LYS A 25 0.00 5.45 36.34
C LYS A 25 -0.36 4.71 35.08
N VAL A 26 -1.63 4.75 34.69
CA VAL A 26 -2.14 4.14 33.46
C VAL A 26 -2.59 5.24 32.51
N ILE A 27 -2.06 5.23 31.30
CA ILE A 27 -2.31 6.27 30.29
C ILE A 27 -2.80 5.61 29.00
N PRO A 28 -3.93 6.05 28.42
CA PRO A 28 -4.36 5.54 27.11
C PRO A 28 -3.47 6.07 26.01
N VAL A 29 -3.09 5.19 25.08
CA VAL A 29 -2.22 5.53 23.94
C VAL A 29 -2.71 4.85 22.67
N PHE A 30 -2.41 5.45 21.51
CA PHE A 30 -2.81 4.89 20.22
C PHE A 30 -1.89 3.74 19.76
N GLU A 31 -0.59 3.81 20.10
CA GLU A 31 0.43 2.80 19.73
C GLU A 31 1.26 2.44 20.96
N ALA A 32 0.72 1.55 21.78
CA ALA A 32 1.32 1.21 23.06
C ALA A 32 2.71 0.57 22.93
N ASP A 33 2.92 -0.33 21.94
CA ASP A 33 4.20 -1.02 21.77
C ASP A 33 5.31 -0.06 21.32
N ALA A 34 5.03 0.84 20.37
CA ALA A 34 5.97 1.86 19.94
C ALA A 34 6.30 2.84 21.07
N ALA A 35 5.30 3.24 21.83
CA ALA A 35 5.48 4.14 22.97
C ALA A 35 6.32 3.49 24.09
N VAL A 36 6.17 2.18 24.34
CA VAL A 36 7.03 1.44 25.31
C VAL A 36 8.48 1.48 24.88
N GLN A 37 8.75 1.19 23.60
CA GLN A 37 10.13 1.21 23.09
C GLN A 37 10.76 2.59 23.23
N THR A 38 10.08 3.63 22.78
CA THR A 38 10.55 5.01 22.85
C THR A 38 10.80 5.48 24.29
N LEU A 39 9.85 5.17 25.20
CA LEU A 39 9.99 5.57 26.60
C LEU A 39 11.11 4.82 27.31
N LYS A 40 11.35 3.55 27.02
CA LYS A 40 12.48 2.80 27.59
C LYS A 40 13.84 3.31 27.11
N GLU A 41 13.93 3.80 25.87
CA GLU A 41 15.14 4.39 25.35
C GLU A 41 15.45 5.75 26.00
N ILE A 42 14.41 6.57 26.23
CA ILE A 42 14.57 7.91 26.82
C ILE A 42 14.71 7.86 28.35
N TYR A 43 13.94 6.97 28.98
CA TYR A 43 13.85 6.84 30.44
C TYR A 43 14.11 5.38 30.87
N PRO A 44 15.36 4.91 30.89
CA PRO A 44 15.69 3.51 31.18
C PRO A 44 15.29 3.08 32.61
N ASP A 45 15.24 4.02 33.55
CA ASP A 45 14.88 3.75 34.96
C ASP A 45 13.37 3.76 35.21
N LEU A 46 12.55 4.06 34.19
CA LEU A 46 11.10 4.07 34.29
C LEU A 46 10.55 2.67 33.98
N GLY A 47 9.74 2.12 34.86
CA GLY A 47 9.01 0.89 34.56
C GLY A 47 7.90 1.17 33.56
N VAL A 48 8.03 0.60 32.33
CA VAL A 48 7.07 0.82 31.25
C VAL A 48 6.61 -0.54 30.72
N SER A 49 5.30 -0.74 30.67
CA SER A 49 4.68 -1.92 30.05
C SER A 49 3.42 -1.54 29.28
N ALA A 50 3.12 -2.27 28.21
CA ALA A 50 1.90 -2.11 27.44
C ALA A 50 0.85 -3.14 27.86
N MET A 51 -0.41 -2.70 27.93
CA MET A 51 -1.57 -3.56 28.11
C MET A 51 -2.70 -3.12 27.18
N GLY A 52 -2.79 -3.76 26.01
CA GLY A 52 -3.68 -3.32 24.94
C GLY A 52 -3.33 -1.90 24.48
N ASN A 53 -4.29 -0.99 24.49
CA ASN A 53 -4.11 0.43 24.15
C ASN A 53 -3.79 1.31 25.38
N GLN A 54 -3.19 0.74 26.41
CA GLN A 54 -2.83 1.44 27.62
C GLN A 54 -1.35 1.22 27.94
N LEU A 55 -0.70 2.28 28.42
CA LEU A 55 0.62 2.22 29.01
C LEU A 55 0.51 2.23 30.53
N VAL A 56 1.18 1.29 31.15
CA VAL A 56 1.37 1.26 32.60
C VAL A 56 2.77 1.77 32.89
N LEU A 57 2.85 2.89 33.57
CA LEU A 57 4.09 3.55 33.96
C LEU A 57 4.28 3.39 35.48
N SER A 58 5.49 3.05 35.93
CA SER A 58 5.86 2.98 37.32
C SER A 58 7.19 3.69 37.55
N GLY A 59 7.22 4.62 38.51
CA GLY A 59 8.40 5.40 38.80
C GLY A 59 8.14 6.47 39.89
N THR A 60 9.08 7.39 40.04
CA THR A 60 8.91 8.54 40.88
C THR A 60 7.91 9.54 40.31
N PRO A 61 7.20 10.35 41.12
CA PRO A 61 6.25 11.34 40.58
C PRO A 61 6.83 12.30 39.55
N ALA A 62 8.12 12.69 39.71
CA ALA A 62 8.79 13.55 38.79
C ALA A 62 9.04 12.87 37.42
N GLN A 63 9.49 11.61 37.41
CA GLN A 63 9.67 10.81 36.21
C GLN A 63 8.36 10.56 35.47
N LEU A 64 7.28 10.24 36.19
CA LEU A 64 5.97 10.06 35.61
C LEU A 64 5.44 11.32 34.94
N GLN A 65 5.62 12.48 35.58
CA GLN A 65 5.20 13.76 35.00
C GLN A 65 5.99 14.11 33.73
N GLU A 66 7.27 13.83 33.68
CA GLU A 66 8.12 14.08 32.52
C GLU A 66 7.78 13.12 31.37
N ALA A 67 7.62 11.84 31.64
CA ALA A 67 7.16 10.85 30.69
C ALA A 67 5.77 11.20 30.10
N GLU A 68 4.86 11.70 30.92
CA GLU A 68 3.55 12.17 30.49
C GLU A 68 3.63 13.36 29.52
N ARG A 69 4.50 14.34 29.81
CA ARG A 69 4.72 15.48 28.91
C ARG A 69 5.26 15.02 27.54
N THR A 70 6.24 14.12 27.55
CA THR A 70 6.80 13.56 26.33
C THR A 70 5.74 12.77 25.56
N LEU A 71 4.97 11.96 26.28
CA LEU A 71 3.89 11.17 25.67
C LEU A 71 2.80 12.06 25.06
N ALA A 72 2.41 13.15 25.71
CA ALA A 72 1.40 14.08 25.20
C ALA A 72 1.80 14.74 23.88
N GLN A 73 3.10 14.86 23.59
CA GLN A 73 3.60 15.39 22.34
C GLN A 73 3.58 14.34 21.21
N VAL A 74 3.80 13.06 21.55
CA VAL A 74 3.95 11.97 20.59
C VAL A 74 2.63 11.21 20.38
N ASN A 75 1.81 11.07 21.41
CA ASN A 75 0.56 10.33 21.38
C ASN A 75 -0.56 11.11 20.70
N GLN A 76 -0.39 11.40 19.41
CA GLN A 76 -1.44 12.06 18.63
C GLN A 76 -2.36 11.01 17.96
N PRO A 77 -3.67 11.29 17.90
CA PRO A 77 -4.59 10.40 17.20
C PRO A 77 -4.21 10.29 15.73
N PRO A 78 -4.17 9.08 15.17
CA PRO A 78 -3.88 8.90 13.77
C PRO A 78 -4.96 9.60 12.93
N GLN A 79 -4.51 10.39 11.96
CA GLN A 79 -5.42 11.18 11.13
C GLN A 79 -6.13 10.28 10.11
N SER A 80 -7.43 10.53 9.93
CA SER A 80 -8.22 9.90 8.87
C SER A 80 -7.85 10.46 7.51
N LEU A 81 -7.62 9.56 6.57
CA LEU A 81 -7.26 9.88 5.19
C LEU A 81 -8.27 9.22 4.24
N LEU A 82 -8.64 9.95 3.19
CA LEU A 82 -9.32 9.40 2.04
C LEU A 82 -8.27 9.12 0.96
N ILE A 83 -8.14 7.87 0.59
CA ILE A 83 -7.24 7.41 -0.46
C ILE A 83 -8.09 7.10 -1.69
N GLU A 84 -7.82 7.79 -2.78
CA GLU A 84 -8.47 7.61 -4.06
C GLU A 84 -7.42 7.17 -5.07
N TRP A 85 -7.75 6.20 -5.88
CA TRP A 85 -6.89 5.85 -7.02
C TRP A 85 -7.72 5.74 -8.28
N ARG A 86 -7.05 6.04 -9.37
CA ARG A 86 -7.64 6.05 -10.68
C ARG A 86 -6.71 5.36 -11.67
N VAL A 87 -7.29 4.50 -12.48
CA VAL A 87 -6.62 3.90 -13.63
C VAL A 87 -7.20 4.55 -14.88
N ASP A 88 -6.39 5.33 -15.54
CA ASP A 88 -6.73 5.93 -16.83
C ASP A 88 -6.17 5.01 -17.93
N GLY A 89 -7.04 4.39 -18.72
CA GLY A 89 -6.70 3.54 -19.84
C GLY A 89 -7.03 4.20 -21.18
N ALA A 90 -6.09 4.16 -22.09
CA ALA A 90 -6.30 4.51 -23.48
C ALA A 90 -5.83 3.37 -24.36
N SER A 91 -6.69 2.89 -25.25
CA SER A 91 -6.34 1.89 -26.24
C SER A 91 -6.62 2.41 -27.63
N SER A 92 -5.68 2.24 -28.53
CA SER A 92 -5.86 2.48 -29.94
C SER A 92 -5.59 1.19 -30.72
N ARG A 93 -6.45 0.89 -31.67
CA ARG A 93 -6.29 -0.25 -32.57
C ARG A 93 -6.43 0.22 -34.00
N GLN A 94 -5.41 -0.03 -34.78
CA GLN A 94 -5.43 0.18 -36.23
C GLN A 94 -5.45 -1.19 -36.91
N GLN A 95 -6.41 -1.37 -37.80
CA GLN A 95 -6.53 -2.57 -38.59
C GLN A 95 -6.54 -2.15 -40.05
N ALA A 96 -5.57 -2.61 -40.81
CA ALA A 96 -5.51 -2.37 -42.26
C ALA A 96 -5.45 -3.72 -42.95
N GLY A 97 -6.29 -3.89 -43.91
CA GLY A 97 -6.33 -5.09 -44.76
C GLY A 97 -6.38 -4.69 -46.22
N VAL A 98 -5.64 -5.42 -47.05
CA VAL A 98 -5.74 -5.32 -48.50
C VAL A 98 -6.17 -6.68 -49.00
N GLY A 99 -7.36 -6.74 -49.56
CA GLY A 99 -7.90 -7.94 -50.19
C GLY A 99 -7.82 -7.87 -51.69
N LEU A 100 -7.44 -8.98 -52.31
CA LEU A 100 -7.59 -9.19 -53.74
C LEU A 100 -8.78 -10.12 -53.97
N GLY A 101 -9.84 -9.58 -54.56
CA GLY A 101 -11.05 -10.33 -54.89
C GLY A 101 -11.27 -10.40 -56.39
N LEU A 102 -12.02 -11.40 -56.86
CA LEU A 102 -12.53 -11.47 -58.22
C LEU A 102 -14.01 -11.09 -58.20
N ASP A 103 -14.35 -10.03 -58.93
CA ASP A 103 -15.75 -9.68 -59.15
C ASP A 103 -16.50 -10.74 -59.99
N ALA A 104 -17.82 -10.74 -59.97
CA ALA A 104 -18.67 -11.61 -60.77
C ALA A 104 -18.37 -11.56 -62.28
N LYS A 105 -17.71 -10.50 -62.73
CA LYS A 105 -17.20 -10.32 -64.11
C LYS A 105 -15.76 -10.80 -64.33
N ARG A 106 -15.15 -11.52 -63.34
CA ARG A 106 -13.75 -11.98 -63.35
C ARG A 106 -12.71 -10.87 -63.47
N GLN A 107 -13.02 -9.66 -62.99
CA GLN A 107 -12.08 -8.59 -62.88
C GLN A 107 -11.48 -8.58 -61.45
N TRP A 108 -10.17 -8.34 -61.37
CA TRP A 108 -9.50 -8.20 -60.08
C TRP A 108 -9.91 -6.92 -59.41
N LEU A 109 -10.44 -7.04 -58.24
CA LEU A 109 -10.75 -5.91 -57.35
C LEU A 109 -9.71 -5.88 -56.23
N LEU A 110 -9.13 -4.72 -56.04
CA LEU A 110 -8.28 -4.40 -54.90
C LEU A 110 -9.19 -3.70 -53.87
N GLU A 111 -9.49 -4.37 -52.78
CA GLU A 111 -10.28 -3.80 -51.69
C GLU A 111 -9.37 -3.53 -50.53
N GLY A 112 -9.30 -2.27 -50.09
CA GLY A 112 -8.57 -1.83 -48.91
C GLY A 112 -9.54 -1.42 -47.83
N ASP A 113 -9.41 -2.00 -46.64
CA ASP A 113 -10.16 -1.61 -45.44
C ASP A 113 -9.18 -1.13 -44.39
N ALA A 114 -9.42 0.09 -43.87
CA ALA A 114 -8.64 0.67 -42.81
C ALA A 114 -9.63 1.10 -41.70
N ARG A 115 -9.50 0.50 -40.53
CA ARG A 115 -10.33 0.84 -39.36
C ARG A 115 -9.45 1.30 -38.24
N HIS A 116 -9.85 2.41 -37.64
CA HIS A 116 -9.22 2.98 -36.47
C HIS A 116 -10.24 2.99 -35.31
N TYR A 117 -9.84 2.41 -34.19
CA TYR A 117 -10.65 2.37 -32.99
C TYR A 117 -9.86 3.01 -31.86
N GLU A 118 -10.47 3.99 -31.21
CA GLU A 118 -9.97 4.57 -29.97
C GLU A 118 -10.95 4.29 -28.84
N ARG A 119 -10.43 3.85 -27.72
CA ARG A 119 -11.22 3.65 -26.50
C ARG A 119 -10.48 4.23 -25.32
N SER A 120 -11.17 5.08 -24.56
CA SER A 120 -10.71 5.56 -23.27
C SER A 120 -11.60 4.99 -22.17
N GLN A 121 -10.97 4.56 -21.09
CA GLN A 121 -11.65 4.05 -19.90
C GLN A 121 -10.99 4.65 -18.68
N SER A 122 -11.79 5.07 -17.71
CA SER A 122 -11.30 5.56 -16.42
C SER A 122 -12.10 4.91 -15.31
N ASP A 123 -11.39 4.17 -14.47
CA ASP A 123 -11.95 3.52 -13.29
C ASP A 123 -11.43 4.24 -12.04
N ASN A 124 -12.34 4.59 -11.14
CA ASN A 124 -12.03 5.32 -9.92
C ASN A 124 -12.53 4.57 -8.69
N TRP A 125 -11.66 4.43 -7.69
CA TRP A 125 -11.98 3.80 -6.41
C TRP A 125 -11.54 4.69 -5.27
N GLN A 126 -12.20 4.53 -4.12
CA GLN A 126 -11.87 5.27 -2.92
C GLN A 126 -11.98 4.37 -1.68
N VAL A 127 -11.08 4.58 -0.73
CA VAL A 127 -11.09 3.91 0.57
C VAL A 127 -10.68 4.89 1.66
N ARG A 128 -11.21 4.70 2.85
CA ARG A 128 -10.79 5.45 4.04
C ARG A 128 -9.81 4.61 4.84
N GLY A 129 -8.76 5.25 5.30
CA GLY A 129 -7.74 4.65 6.12
C GLY A 129 -7.23 5.62 7.18
N LEU A 130 -6.37 5.12 8.04
CA LEU A 130 -5.65 5.93 9.01
C LEU A 130 -4.22 6.17 8.51
N SER A 131 -3.68 7.34 8.79
CA SER A 131 -2.28 7.67 8.47
C SER A 131 -1.33 6.63 9.07
N GLY A 132 -0.41 6.11 8.26
CA GLY A 132 0.55 5.08 8.64
C GLY A 132 -0.01 3.65 8.71
N ARG A 133 -1.31 3.45 8.46
CA ARG A 133 -1.91 2.11 8.44
C ARG A 133 -2.13 1.61 7.00
N PRO A 134 -1.79 0.34 6.72
CA PRO A 134 -2.02 -0.21 5.39
C PRO A 134 -3.51 -0.42 5.15
N VAL A 135 -3.95 -0.07 3.95
CA VAL A 135 -5.27 -0.41 3.42
C VAL A 135 -5.10 -1.38 2.26
N LEU A 136 -5.98 -2.36 2.19
CA LEU A 136 -6.02 -3.33 1.12
C LEU A 136 -7.23 -3.06 0.23
N LEU A 137 -6.98 -2.90 -1.06
CA LEU A 137 -8.00 -3.06 -2.09
C LEU A 137 -7.77 -4.37 -2.81
N GLN A 138 -8.70 -5.27 -2.68
CA GLN A 138 -8.64 -6.56 -3.31
C GLN A 138 -9.78 -6.69 -4.33
N MET A 139 -9.41 -7.03 -5.54
CA MET A 139 -10.35 -7.39 -6.61
C MET A 139 -10.07 -8.82 -7.00
N GLY A 140 -11.11 -9.65 -7.05
CA GLY A 140 -10.97 -11.05 -7.39
C GLY A 140 -11.93 -11.46 -8.51
N SER A 141 -11.50 -12.40 -9.31
CA SER A 141 -12.33 -13.12 -10.27
C SER A 141 -12.10 -14.61 -10.11
N TYR A 142 -13.14 -15.39 -10.40
CA TYR A 142 -12.99 -16.83 -10.46
C TYR A 142 -12.78 -17.25 -11.90
N GLN A 143 -11.71 -17.97 -12.17
CA GLN A 143 -11.47 -18.55 -13.49
C GLN A 143 -11.65 -20.06 -13.46
N PRO A 144 -12.36 -20.64 -14.46
CA PRO A 144 -12.45 -22.09 -14.61
C PRO A 144 -11.08 -22.63 -15.06
N VAL A 145 -10.53 -23.55 -14.29
CA VAL A 145 -9.29 -24.27 -14.61
C VAL A 145 -9.62 -25.74 -14.81
N THR A 146 -9.16 -26.31 -15.91
CA THR A 146 -9.37 -27.72 -16.20
C THR A 146 -8.22 -28.54 -15.66
N PHE A 147 -8.53 -29.48 -14.79
CA PHE A 147 -7.61 -30.47 -14.29
C PHE A 147 -7.82 -31.81 -15.01
N TYR A 148 -6.73 -32.46 -15.41
CA TYR A 148 -6.77 -33.80 -15.98
C TYR A 148 -6.45 -34.82 -14.91
N GLN A 149 -7.34 -35.79 -14.72
CA GLN A 149 -7.11 -36.90 -13.81
C GLN A 149 -6.35 -38.02 -14.53
N TRP A 150 -5.57 -38.79 -13.77
CA TRP A 150 -4.76 -39.92 -14.29
C TRP A 150 -5.59 -40.95 -15.11
N GLN A 151 -6.87 -41.08 -14.83
CA GLN A 151 -7.78 -42.01 -15.53
C GLN A 151 -8.51 -41.38 -16.74
N GLY A 152 -8.03 -40.27 -17.27
CA GLY A 152 -8.62 -39.59 -18.43
C GLY A 152 -9.86 -38.74 -18.14
N GLY A 153 -10.21 -38.56 -16.87
CA GLY A 153 -11.29 -37.67 -16.46
C GLY A 153 -10.89 -36.20 -16.56
N ARG A 154 -11.83 -35.35 -16.96
CA ARG A 154 -11.73 -33.89 -16.96
C ARG A 154 -12.53 -33.33 -15.80
N VAL A 155 -11.88 -32.60 -14.91
CA VAL A 155 -12.55 -31.89 -13.81
C VAL A 155 -12.29 -30.39 -14.01
N VAL A 156 -13.37 -29.60 -13.98
CA VAL A 156 -13.28 -28.15 -14.02
C VAL A 156 -13.43 -27.63 -12.59
N GLY A 157 -12.37 -27.05 -12.07
CA GLY A 157 -12.35 -26.34 -10.79
C GLY A 157 -12.35 -24.83 -11.00
N MET A 158 -12.98 -24.09 -10.08
CA MET A 158 -12.93 -22.63 -10.07
C MET A 158 -11.75 -22.18 -9.22
N MET A 159 -10.81 -21.47 -9.82
CA MET A 159 -9.65 -20.92 -9.15
C MET A 159 -9.84 -19.44 -8.89
N PRO A 160 -9.75 -18.97 -7.65
CA PRO A 160 -9.77 -17.54 -7.37
C PRO A 160 -8.47 -16.89 -7.86
N LEU A 161 -8.59 -15.89 -8.71
CA LEU A 161 -7.49 -14.99 -9.07
C LEU A 161 -7.67 -13.69 -8.30
N MET A 162 -6.80 -13.48 -7.36
CA MET A 162 -6.82 -12.31 -6.50
C MET A 162 -5.79 -11.30 -6.99
N ASN A 163 -6.25 -10.10 -7.28
CA ASN A 163 -5.40 -8.94 -7.56
C ASN A 163 -5.54 -8.00 -6.38
N GLY A 164 -4.44 -7.74 -5.69
CA GLY A 164 -4.40 -6.90 -4.50
C GLY A 164 -3.55 -5.65 -4.71
N LEU A 165 -4.06 -4.52 -4.26
CA LEU A 165 -3.30 -3.29 -4.10
C LEU A 165 -3.27 -2.93 -2.61
N TYR A 166 -2.09 -2.96 -2.03
CA TYR A 166 -1.83 -2.47 -0.67
C TYR A 166 -1.31 -1.05 -0.77
N ALA A 167 -1.91 -0.16 -0.01
CA ALA A 167 -1.47 1.22 0.07
C ALA A 167 -1.31 1.64 1.53
N THR A 168 -0.15 2.18 1.87
CA THR A 168 0.09 2.81 3.18
C THR A 168 0.34 4.28 2.93
N ALA A 169 -0.60 5.13 3.32
CA ALA A 169 -0.48 6.57 3.22
C ALA A 169 -0.09 7.14 4.58
N THR A 170 1.03 7.85 4.64
CA THR A 170 1.53 8.50 5.85
C THR A 170 1.56 10.01 5.65
N LEU A 171 0.98 10.73 6.57
CA LEU A 171 1.02 12.18 6.58
C LEU A 171 2.20 12.65 7.41
N ILE A 172 3.11 13.40 6.78
CA ILE A 172 4.31 13.96 7.40
C ILE A 172 4.26 15.47 7.22
N GLY A 173 3.81 16.18 8.26
CA GLY A 173 3.60 17.62 8.19
C GLY A 173 2.53 17.99 7.16
N ASP A 174 2.95 18.68 6.09
CA ASP A 174 2.11 19.12 4.98
C ASP A 174 2.25 18.23 3.71
N ARG A 175 2.94 17.10 3.82
CA ARG A 175 3.17 16.15 2.73
C ARG A 175 2.55 14.80 3.03
N VAL A 176 2.15 14.13 1.97
CA VAL A 176 1.73 12.73 2.02
C VAL A 176 2.77 11.88 1.32
N GLN A 177 3.17 10.82 1.98
CA GLN A 177 4.00 9.75 1.44
C GLN A 177 3.12 8.51 1.31
N VAL A 178 3.12 7.89 0.13
CA VAL A 178 2.30 6.71 -0.16
C VAL A 178 3.20 5.59 -0.65
N ALA A 179 3.30 4.55 0.14
CA ALA A 179 3.91 3.29 -0.25
C ALA A 179 2.83 2.38 -0.82
N LEU A 180 3.06 1.87 -2.02
CA LEU A 180 2.15 1.00 -2.75
C LEU A 180 2.83 -0.32 -3.04
N SER A 181 2.10 -1.41 -2.84
CA SER A 181 2.51 -2.75 -3.26
C SER A 181 1.34 -3.40 -3.98
N SER A 182 1.57 -3.94 -5.14
CA SER A 182 0.54 -4.66 -5.90
C SER A 182 0.96 -6.11 -6.12
N GLU A 183 -0.01 -6.98 -6.00
CA GLU A 183 0.10 -8.39 -6.35
C GLU A 183 -0.92 -8.69 -7.44
N GLN A 184 -0.46 -9.24 -8.55
CA GLN A 184 -1.29 -9.57 -9.70
C GLN A 184 -1.13 -11.05 -10.02
N ALA A 185 -2.24 -11.73 -10.25
CA ALA A 185 -2.26 -13.09 -10.76
C ALA A 185 -3.02 -13.11 -12.10
N ARG A 186 -2.44 -13.75 -13.11
CA ARG A 186 -3.04 -13.94 -14.43
C ARG A 186 -2.89 -15.39 -14.85
N VAL A 187 -3.95 -15.95 -15.42
CA VAL A 187 -3.88 -17.25 -16.08
C VAL A 187 -3.74 -17.05 -17.58
N GLU A 188 -2.68 -17.57 -18.16
CA GLU A 188 -2.44 -17.53 -19.59
C GLU A 188 -2.10 -18.94 -20.09
N ARG A 189 -2.91 -19.47 -21.01
CA ARG A 189 -2.75 -20.81 -21.59
C ARG A 189 -2.62 -21.94 -20.54
N GLY A 190 -3.34 -21.82 -19.42
CA GLY A 190 -3.30 -22.81 -18.33
C GLY A 190 -2.14 -22.64 -17.34
N ASN A 191 -1.24 -21.68 -17.53
CA ASN A 191 -0.19 -21.32 -16.60
C ASN A 191 -0.60 -20.09 -15.79
N ILE A 192 -0.20 -20.08 -14.51
CA ILE A 192 -0.43 -18.96 -13.63
C ILE A 192 0.84 -18.10 -13.62
N HIS A 193 0.70 -16.86 -14.02
CA HIS A 193 1.73 -15.85 -13.93
C HIS A 193 1.42 -14.93 -12.76
N THR A 194 2.37 -14.77 -11.85
CA THR A 194 2.27 -13.82 -10.74
C THR A 194 3.28 -12.71 -10.93
N GLY A 195 2.87 -11.49 -10.66
CA GLY A 195 3.72 -10.31 -10.69
C GLY A 195 3.54 -9.52 -9.41
N GLN A 196 4.63 -9.02 -8.85
CA GLN A 196 4.63 -8.11 -7.72
C GLN A 196 5.33 -6.82 -8.12
N SER A 197 4.79 -5.70 -7.68
CA SER A 197 5.45 -4.42 -7.82
C SER A 197 5.29 -3.61 -6.54
N ALA A 198 6.34 -2.86 -6.19
CA ALA A 198 6.33 -1.93 -5.08
C ALA A 198 6.87 -0.58 -5.54
N THR A 199 6.24 0.48 -5.10
CA THR A 199 6.64 1.86 -5.41
C THR A 199 6.28 2.78 -4.26
N GLU A 200 6.97 3.91 -4.19
CA GLU A 200 6.71 4.95 -3.23
C GLU A 200 6.63 6.30 -3.93
N VAL A 201 5.59 7.06 -3.62
CA VAL A 201 5.37 8.40 -4.16
C VAL A 201 5.05 9.38 -3.05
N SER A 202 5.44 10.63 -3.24
CA SER A 202 5.13 11.70 -2.27
C SER A 202 4.67 12.97 -2.96
N GLY A 203 3.78 13.72 -2.28
CA GLY A 203 3.27 14.98 -2.79
C GLY A 203 2.44 15.73 -1.77
N ALA A 204 1.74 16.78 -2.22
CA ALA A 204 0.83 17.53 -1.37
C ALA A 204 -0.49 16.76 -1.18
N PRO A 205 -1.16 16.86 -0.01
CA PRO A 205 -2.51 16.34 0.17
C PRO A 205 -3.47 16.91 -0.86
N GLY A 206 -4.33 16.06 -1.43
CA GLY A 206 -5.31 16.45 -2.46
C GLY A 206 -4.76 16.48 -3.89
N GLN A 207 -3.45 16.34 -4.08
CA GLN A 207 -2.84 16.28 -5.41
C GLN A 207 -2.90 14.85 -5.98
N TRP A 208 -3.18 14.73 -7.28
CA TRP A 208 -3.01 13.47 -8.01
C TRP A 208 -1.53 13.19 -8.27
N LEU A 209 -1.06 12.05 -7.79
CA LEU A 209 0.31 11.56 -7.96
C LEU A 209 0.28 10.41 -8.96
N THR A 210 1.12 10.46 -9.98
CA THR A 210 1.30 9.34 -10.90
C THR A 210 2.19 8.31 -10.24
N VAL A 211 1.66 7.09 -10.12
CA VAL A 211 2.35 5.95 -9.50
C VAL A 211 3.14 5.17 -10.52
N GLY A 212 2.54 4.95 -11.69
CA GLY A 212 3.16 4.19 -12.76
C GLY A 212 2.37 4.27 -14.06
N GLU A 213 3.03 3.90 -15.12
CA GLU A 213 2.46 3.79 -16.46
C GLU A 213 2.82 2.44 -17.06
N LEU A 214 1.83 1.74 -17.58
CA LEU A 214 1.99 0.52 -18.35
C LEU A 214 1.66 0.83 -19.81
N SER A 215 2.60 0.54 -20.70
CA SER A 215 2.39 0.66 -22.14
C SER A 215 2.65 -0.70 -22.80
N THR A 216 1.66 -1.18 -23.52
CA THR A 216 1.75 -2.43 -24.26
C THR A 216 1.50 -2.14 -25.73
N THR A 217 2.42 -2.56 -26.60
CA THR A 217 2.25 -2.46 -28.05
C THR A 217 2.19 -3.87 -28.62
N GLN A 218 1.10 -4.20 -29.26
CA GLN A 218 0.91 -5.47 -29.96
C GLN A 218 0.83 -5.22 -31.46
N GLY A 219 1.63 -5.96 -32.22
CA GLY A 219 1.54 -5.98 -33.67
C GLY A 219 1.40 -7.42 -34.15
N SER A 220 0.38 -7.71 -34.92
CA SER A 220 0.23 -8.99 -35.63
C SER A 220 0.31 -8.73 -37.12
N ARG A 221 1.15 -9.50 -37.81
CA ARG A 221 1.18 -9.60 -39.27
C ARG A 221 0.73 -11.00 -39.64
N GLU A 222 -0.45 -11.12 -40.13
CA GLU A 222 -0.88 -12.38 -40.78
C GLU A 222 -0.59 -12.33 -42.26
N ALA A 223 0.42 -13.07 -42.70
CA ALA A 223 0.62 -13.39 -44.08
C ALA A 223 -0.07 -14.72 -44.35
N ALA A 224 -1.30 -14.67 -44.84
CA ALA A 224 -2.01 -15.86 -45.22
C ALA A 224 -1.45 -16.38 -46.55
N ILE A 225 -0.48 -17.31 -46.49
CA ILE A 225 0.06 -18.00 -47.65
C ILE A 225 -0.98 -18.98 -48.26
N ALA A 226 -2.02 -19.34 -47.49
CA ALA A 226 -3.00 -20.34 -47.89
C ALA A 226 -4.36 -19.80 -48.34
N ASN A 227 -4.59 -18.48 -48.23
CA ASN A 227 -5.83 -17.89 -48.69
C ASN A 227 -5.54 -16.67 -49.58
N PRO A 228 -5.83 -16.75 -50.91
CA PRO A 228 -5.44 -15.70 -51.87
C PRO A 228 -6.18 -14.36 -51.68
N SER A 229 -6.98 -14.20 -50.64
CA SER A 229 -7.90 -13.09 -50.50
C SER A 229 -7.47 -11.96 -49.58
N GLY A 230 -6.27 -11.96 -48.98
CA GLY A 230 -5.86 -10.75 -48.28
C GLY A 230 -4.61 -10.81 -47.44
N MET A 231 -3.85 -9.75 -47.45
CA MET A 231 -2.82 -9.43 -46.48
C MET A 231 -3.40 -8.41 -45.50
N GLY A 232 -3.46 -8.77 -44.22
CA GLY A 232 -3.94 -7.88 -43.18
C GLY A 232 -2.91 -7.70 -42.06
N GLY A 233 -2.78 -6.51 -41.56
CA GLY A 233 -1.98 -6.20 -40.38
C GLY A 233 -2.87 -5.49 -39.33
N ALA A 234 -2.77 -5.92 -38.09
CA ALA A 234 -3.37 -5.20 -36.97
C ALA A 234 -2.27 -4.74 -36.03
N SER A 235 -2.28 -3.48 -35.68
CA SER A 235 -1.45 -2.94 -34.60
C SER A 235 -2.34 -2.32 -33.54
N GLY A 236 -2.00 -2.57 -32.30
CA GLY A 236 -2.71 -1.98 -31.15
C GLY A 236 -1.71 -1.48 -30.15
N SER A 237 -2.01 -0.34 -29.55
CA SER A 237 -1.30 0.15 -28.38
C SER A 237 -2.30 0.35 -27.25
N GLU A 238 -1.91 -0.08 -26.07
CA GLU A 238 -2.65 0.13 -24.85
C GLU A 238 -1.74 0.82 -23.84
N ARG A 239 -2.24 1.91 -23.27
CA ARG A 239 -1.56 2.66 -22.23
C ARG A 239 -2.48 2.75 -21.03
N GLN A 240 -1.96 2.39 -19.87
CA GLN A 240 -2.65 2.51 -18.60
C GLN A 240 -1.78 3.31 -17.63
N THR A 241 -2.37 4.32 -17.01
CA THR A 241 -1.70 5.18 -16.03
C THR A 241 -2.42 5.04 -14.69
N LEU A 242 -1.69 4.59 -13.67
CA LEU A 242 -2.18 4.53 -12.30
C LEU A 242 -1.85 5.85 -11.59
N LYS A 243 -2.87 6.48 -11.05
CA LYS A 243 -2.75 7.70 -10.25
C LYS A 243 -3.39 7.50 -8.89
N ILE A 244 -2.81 8.13 -7.86
CA ILE A 244 -3.34 8.12 -6.50
C ILE A 244 -3.48 9.54 -5.98
N ARG A 245 -4.50 9.77 -5.15
CA ARG A 245 -4.73 11.01 -4.43
C ARG A 245 -5.06 10.68 -2.98
N VAL A 246 -4.47 11.42 -2.06
CA VAL A 246 -4.74 11.28 -0.62
C VAL A 246 -5.18 12.62 -0.06
N THR A 247 -6.33 12.63 0.59
CA THR A 247 -6.93 13.84 1.16
C THR A 247 -7.16 13.65 2.66
N ARG A 248 -6.92 14.67 3.46
CA ARG A 248 -7.30 14.71 4.89
C ARG A 248 -8.81 14.77 5.02
N GLN A 249 -9.32 14.09 6.02
CA GLN A 249 -10.74 14.13 6.40
C GLN A 249 -10.93 14.78 7.76
#